data_80957146c8cb21739c99998b106ac267
#
_entry.id   80957146c8cb21739c99998b106ac267
#
_cell.length_a   1.000
_cell.length_b   1.000
_cell.length_c   1.000
_cell.angle_alpha   90.00
_cell.angle_beta   90.00
_cell.angle_gamma   90.00
#
_symmetry.space_group_name_H-M   'P 1'
#
loop_
_entity.id
_entity.type
_entity.pdbx_description
1 polymer ?
#
loop_
_entity_poly.entity_id
_entity_poly.type
_entity_poly.pdbx_seq_one_letter_code
_entity_poly.pdbx_strand_id
1 'polypeptide(L)'
;DTLHKSTSVIVAKTKPDNERPSVVVLEDLNVSGMLANHCLAQAISDVGFAEFRRQLEYKTVWYGSELIVADRFFPSSRLCRHCGCINSELKLSDREWTCDCGAIHDRDLNAAINLKNLAAKLPRVPRKVTPVESDIRPTAVSLAASLKQEPSAESHGRFW
;
A
#
# COMPACT_ATOMS: atom_id res chain seq x y z
N ASP A 1 16.59 4.83 3.50
CA ASP A 1 15.86 5.26 4.68
C ASP A 1 14.88 6.43 4.47
N THR A 2 14.96 7.11 3.33
CA THR A 2 14.05 8.22 2.96
C THR A 2 12.60 7.77 2.87
N LEU A 3 12.33 6.60 2.29
CA LEU A 3 10.98 6.05 2.18
C LEU A 3 10.33 5.82 3.54
N HIS A 4 11.10 5.31 4.52
CA HIS A 4 10.60 5.13 5.88
C HIS A 4 10.20 6.44 6.56
N LYS A 5 10.95 7.51 6.33
CA LYS A 5 10.62 8.85 6.83
C LYS A 5 9.35 9.37 6.16
N SER A 6 9.29 9.32 4.83
CA SER A 6 8.13 9.79 4.06
C SER A 6 6.84 9.07 4.44
N THR A 7 6.87 7.74 4.49
CA THR A 7 5.68 6.96 4.87
C THR A 7 5.29 7.18 6.33
N SER A 8 6.25 7.44 7.24
CA SER A 8 5.94 7.79 8.64
C SER A 8 5.30 9.17 8.78
N VAL A 9 5.66 10.12 7.92
CA VAL A 9 5.01 11.44 7.85
C VAL A 9 3.57 11.29 7.35
N ILE A 10 3.36 10.48 6.31
CA ILE A 10 2.01 10.27 5.73
C ILE A 10 1.04 9.69 6.77
N VAL A 11 1.46 8.69 7.54
CA VAL A 11 0.61 8.12 8.60
C VAL A 11 0.62 8.96 9.90
N ALA A 12 1.30 10.12 9.89
CA ALA A 12 1.41 11.03 11.01
C ALA A 12 1.84 10.33 12.33
N LYS A 13 2.86 9.49 12.25
CA LYS A 13 3.39 8.66 13.36
C LYS A 13 3.59 9.42 14.68
N THR A 14 4.03 10.67 14.59
CA THR A 14 4.36 11.51 15.77
C THR A 14 3.17 12.26 16.33
N LYS A 15 2.00 12.18 15.69
CA LYS A 15 0.79 12.85 16.13
C LYS A 15 -0.08 11.94 17.00
N PRO A 16 -0.90 12.51 17.90
CA PRO A 16 -1.90 11.75 18.64
C PRO A 16 -2.94 11.14 17.69
N ASP A 17 -3.62 10.08 18.13
CA ASP A 17 -4.51 9.27 17.29
C ASP A 17 -5.64 10.08 16.64
N ASN A 18 -6.18 11.09 17.34
CA ASN A 18 -7.22 11.98 16.83
C ASN A 18 -6.76 12.91 15.68
N GLU A 19 -5.46 13.10 15.50
CA GLU A 19 -4.88 13.92 14.43
C GLU A 19 -4.32 13.12 13.28
N ARG A 20 -4.33 11.78 13.38
CA ARG A 20 -3.86 10.90 12.31
C ARG A 20 -4.88 10.79 11.19
N PRO A 21 -4.46 10.61 9.94
CA PRO A 21 -5.37 10.36 8.84
C PRO A 21 -6.15 9.08 9.07
N SER A 22 -7.47 9.12 9.01
CA SER A 22 -8.31 7.92 9.10
C SER A 22 -8.18 7.03 7.87
N VAL A 23 -7.88 7.63 6.72
CA VAL A 23 -7.72 6.95 5.43
C VAL A 23 -6.52 7.51 4.68
N VAL A 24 -5.75 6.63 4.08
CA VAL A 24 -4.70 6.94 3.10
C VAL A 24 -5.10 6.32 1.78
N VAL A 25 -5.06 7.09 0.69
CA VAL A 25 -5.42 6.60 -0.64
C VAL A 25 -4.19 6.59 -1.53
N LEU A 26 -3.98 5.47 -2.23
CA LEU A 26 -2.93 5.31 -3.23
C LEU A 26 -3.53 4.98 -4.60
N GLU A 27 -2.83 5.34 -5.66
CA GLU A 27 -3.09 4.83 -7.00
C GLU A 27 -2.47 3.44 -7.18
N ASP A 28 -3.15 2.55 -7.92
CA ASP A 28 -2.58 1.26 -8.34
C ASP A 28 -1.69 1.46 -9.57
N LEU A 29 -0.46 1.89 -9.33
CA LEU A 29 0.51 2.09 -10.40
C LEU A 29 0.99 0.76 -11.00
N ASN A 30 0.99 0.66 -12.34
CA ASN A 30 1.58 -0.47 -13.05
C ASN A 30 3.12 -0.38 -13.06
N VAL A 31 3.73 -0.62 -11.91
CA VAL A 31 5.20 -0.50 -11.75
C VAL A 31 5.95 -1.43 -12.70
N SER A 32 5.47 -2.65 -12.92
CA SER A 32 6.10 -3.59 -13.87
C SER A 32 6.06 -3.08 -15.30
N GLY A 33 4.94 -2.50 -15.73
CA GLY A 33 4.85 -1.87 -17.06
C GLY A 33 5.73 -0.63 -17.19
N MET A 34 5.87 0.14 -16.12
CA MET A 34 6.78 1.30 -16.10
C MET A 34 8.26 0.88 -16.16
N LEU A 35 8.64 -0.21 -15.48
CA LEU A 35 9.98 -0.78 -15.51
C LEU A 35 10.33 -1.40 -16.88
N ALA A 36 9.36 -1.82 -17.68
CA ALA A 36 9.57 -2.29 -19.03
C ALA A 36 10.07 -1.18 -19.98
N ASN A 37 9.84 0.09 -19.64
CA ASN A 37 10.42 1.22 -20.36
C ASN A 37 11.86 1.45 -19.89
N HIS A 38 12.82 0.94 -20.67
CA HIS A 38 14.26 0.97 -20.36
C HIS A 38 14.83 2.39 -20.15
N CYS A 39 14.22 3.43 -20.74
CA CYS A 39 14.63 4.83 -20.53
C CYS A 39 14.30 5.34 -19.12
N LEU A 40 13.29 4.78 -18.48
CA LEU A 40 12.81 5.23 -17.17
C LEU A 40 13.02 4.19 -16.07
N ALA A 41 13.39 2.96 -16.43
CA ALA A 41 13.45 1.83 -15.52
C ALA A 41 14.33 2.10 -14.28
N GLN A 42 15.52 2.71 -14.48
CA GLN A 42 16.42 3.07 -13.39
C GLN A 42 15.76 4.05 -12.42
N ALA A 43 15.21 5.16 -12.92
CA ALA A 43 14.58 6.16 -12.08
C ALA A 43 13.37 5.61 -11.32
N ILE A 44 12.58 4.74 -11.96
CA ILE A 44 11.41 4.11 -11.34
C ILE A 44 11.83 3.11 -10.27
N SER A 45 12.90 2.34 -10.51
CA SER A 45 13.49 1.43 -9.54
C SER A 45 13.99 2.19 -8.30
N ASP A 46 14.68 3.31 -8.52
CA ASP A 46 15.26 4.13 -7.44
C ASP A 46 14.19 4.78 -6.55
N VAL A 47 13.03 5.11 -7.12
CA VAL A 47 11.88 5.61 -6.33
C VAL A 47 11.30 4.56 -5.37
N GLY A 48 11.39 3.27 -5.72
CA GLY A 48 10.97 2.18 -4.85
C GLY A 48 9.46 2.14 -4.59
N PHE A 49 8.63 2.30 -5.62
CA PHE A 49 7.15 2.32 -5.49
C PHE A 49 6.57 1.10 -4.78
N ALA A 50 7.11 -0.10 -5.06
CA ALA A 50 6.65 -1.32 -4.41
C ALA A 50 6.94 -1.31 -2.90
N GLU A 51 8.13 -0.86 -2.52
CA GLU A 51 8.52 -0.73 -1.11
C GLU A 51 7.74 0.38 -0.41
N PHE A 52 7.46 1.48 -1.09
CA PHE A 52 6.62 2.55 -0.58
C PHE A 52 5.21 2.05 -0.25
N ARG A 53 4.58 1.32 -1.18
CA ARG A 53 3.27 0.68 -0.96
C ARG A 53 3.32 -0.30 0.20
N ARG A 54 4.29 -1.21 0.22
CA ARG A 54 4.47 -2.18 1.30
C ARG A 54 4.60 -1.51 2.67
N GLN A 55 5.35 -0.40 2.73
CA GLN A 55 5.49 0.36 3.97
C GLN A 55 4.19 1.00 4.42
N LEU A 56 3.39 1.52 3.52
CA LEU A 56 2.09 2.08 3.88
C LEU A 56 1.10 0.98 4.31
N GLU A 57 1.12 -0.20 3.69
CA GLU A 57 0.26 -1.33 4.05
C GLU A 57 0.41 -1.69 5.54
N TYR A 58 1.62 -1.88 6.06
CA TYR A 58 1.77 -2.22 7.47
C TYR A 58 1.67 -1.02 8.41
N LYS A 59 2.15 0.16 7.98
CA LYS A 59 2.11 1.34 8.84
C LYS A 59 0.69 1.86 9.05
N THR A 60 -0.17 1.83 8.03
CA THR A 60 -1.57 2.23 8.20
C THR A 60 -2.26 1.33 9.23
N VAL A 61 -1.99 0.02 9.21
CA VAL A 61 -2.49 -0.91 10.23
C VAL A 61 -1.97 -0.55 11.62
N TRP A 62 -0.67 -0.29 11.78
CA TRP A 62 -0.07 0.05 13.07
C TRP A 62 -0.57 1.36 13.67
N TYR A 63 -0.91 2.33 12.82
CA TYR A 63 -1.34 3.66 13.27
C TYR A 63 -2.84 3.90 13.15
N GLY A 64 -3.61 2.83 12.92
CA GLY A 64 -5.07 2.89 12.93
C GLY A 64 -5.70 3.58 11.72
N SER A 65 -4.95 3.74 10.62
CA SER A 65 -5.46 4.25 9.35
C SER A 65 -5.95 3.12 8.46
N GLU A 66 -6.85 3.41 7.54
CA GLU A 66 -7.24 2.51 6.45
C GLU A 66 -6.46 2.86 5.19
N LEU A 67 -5.90 1.85 4.50
CA LEU A 67 -5.29 2.02 3.19
C LEU A 67 -6.28 1.63 2.11
N ILE A 68 -6.58 2.55 1.21
CA ILE A 68 -7.40 2.33 0.02
C ILE A 68 -6.52 2.44 -1.21
N VAL A 69 -6.56 1.44 -2.07
CA VAL A 69 -5.90 1.47 -3.37
C VAL A 69 -6.98 1.75 -4.42
N ALA A 70 -6.86 2.89 -5.10
CA ALA A 70 -7.76 3.28 -6.16
C ALA A 70 -7.61 2.36 -7.37
N ASP A 71 -8.69 2.18 -8.13
CA ASP A 71 -8.63 1.41 -9.37
C ASP A 71 -7.60 2.01 -10.33
N ARG A 72 -6.86 1.13 -11.03
CA ARG A 72 -5.79 1.51 -11.98
C ARG A 72 -6.27 2.43 -13.08
N PHE A 73 -7.50 2.29 -13.50
CA PHE A 73 -8.10 3.06 -14.59
C PHE A 73 -8.89 4.26 -14.09
N PHE A 74 -8.91 4.52 -12.79
CA PHE A 74 -9.55 5.71 -12.25
C PHE A 74 -8.86 6.97 -12.78
N PRO A 75 -9.57 7.85 -13.52
CA PRO A 75 -8.97 9.00 -14.21
C PRO A 75 -8.70 10.17 -13.26
N SER A 76 -7.93 9.94 -12.21
CA SER A 76 -7.70 10.88 -11.11
C SER A 76 -7.28 12.27 -11.59
N SER A 77 -6.32 12.35 -12.53
CA SER A 77 -5.78 13.61 -13.05
C SER A 77 -6.67 14.28 -14.09
N ARG A 78 -7.46 13.48 -14.85
CA ARG A 78 -8.30 13.93 -15.96
C ARG A 78 -9.72 14.34 -15.55
N LEU A 79 -10.17 13.85 -14.38
CA LEU A 79 -11.49 14.13 -13.85
C LEU A 79 -11.54 15.54 -13.27
N CYS A 80 -12.43 16.38 -13.76
CA CYS A 80 -12.65 17.68 -13.16
C CYS A 80 -13.32 17.51 -11.78
N ARG A 81 -12.66 17.99 -10.73
CA ARG A 81 -13.19 17.92 -9.35
C ARG A 81 -14.45 18.77 -9.15
N HIS A 82 -14.72 19.72 -10.07
CA HIS A 82 -15.85 20.63 -9.99
C HIS A 82 -17.12 20.08 -10.62
N CYS A 83 -17.04 19.67 -11.89
CA CYS A 83 -18.20 19.22 -12.65
C CYS A 83 -18.25 17.71 -12.91
N GLY A 84 -17.15 16.98 -12.65
CA GLY A 84 -17.07 15.55 -12.92
C GLY A 84 -16.82 15.17 -14.38
N CYS A 85 -16.63 16.13 -15.30
CA CYS A 85 -16.27 15.85 -16.68
C CYS A 85 -14.83 15.33 -16.78
N ILE A 86 -14.58 14.44 -17.75
CA ILE A 86 -13.27 13.87 -18.01
C ILE A 86 -12.64 14.56 -19.21
N ASN A 87 -11.45 15.16 -19.02
CA ASN A 87 -10.65 15.71 -20.10
C ASN A 87 -9.86 14.57 -20.77
N SER A 88 -10.30 14.12 -21.95
CA SER A 88 -9.65 13.07 -22.73
C SER A 88 -8.36 13.52 -23.41
N GLU A 89 -8.20 14.81 -23.65
CA GLU A 89 -7.08 15.38 -24.41
C GLU A 89 -5.88 15.76 -23.55
N LEU A 90 -6.00 15.67 -22.21
CA LEU A 90 -4.93 16.01 -21.28
C LEU A 90 -3.69 15.16 -21.51
N LYS A 91 -2.57 15.81 -21.81
CA LYS A 91 -1.27 15.17 -22.04
C LYS A 91 -0.48 15.03 -20.74
N LEU A 92 0.48 14.11 -20.72
CA LEU A 92 1.37 13.93 -19.58
C LEU A 92 2.27 15.15 -19.30
N SER A 93 2.55 15.94 -20.33
CA SER A 93 3.33 17.18 -20.22
C SER A 93 2.58 18.31 -19.52
N ASP A 94 1.25 18.26 -19.56
CA ASP A 94 0.42 19.37 -19.11
C ASP A 94 0.35 19.37 -17.58
N ARG A 95 0.84 20.43 -16.97
CA ARG A 95 0.80 20.62 -15.52
C ARG A 95 -0.50 21.25 -15.06
N GLU A 96 -1.01 22.19 -15.86
CA GLU A 96 -2.26 22.88 -15.62
C GLU A 96 -3.22 22.68 -16.80
N TRP A 97 -4.49 22.66 -16.52
CA TRP A 97 -5.52 22.55 -17.55
C TRP A 97 -6.82 23.24 -17.14
N THR A 98 -7.57 23.66 -18.13
CA THR A 98 -8.87 24.29 -17.95
C THR A 98 -9.97 23.36 -18.42
N CYS A 99 -10.98 23.16 -17.58
CA CYS A 99 -12.17 22.40 -17.91
C CYS A 99 -13.17 23.25 -18.67
N ASP A 100 -14.03 22.66 -19.49
CA ASP A 100 -15.14 23.31 -20.19
C ASP A 100 -16.10 24.06 -19.23
N CYS A 101 -16.15 23.66 -17.97
CA CYS A 101 -16.91 24.37 -16.95
C CYS A 101 -16.22 25.66 -16.46
N GLY A 102 -15.07 26.03 -17.02
CA GLY A 102 -14.27 27.21 -16.66
C GLY A 102 -13.33 27.01 -15.46
N ALA A 103 -13.31 25.86 -14.82
CA ALA A 103 -12.43 25.60 -13.69
C ALA A 103 -10.99 25.33 -14.16
N ILE A 104 -10.02 25.99 -13.52
CA ILE A 104 -8.59 25.78 -13.76
C ILE A 104 -8.06 24.82 -12.72
N HIS A 105 -7.27 23.84 -13.15
CA HIS A 105 -6.73 22.78 -12.30
C HIS A 105 -5.22 22.66 -12.47
N ASP A 106 -4.50 22.64 -11.35
CA ASP A 106 -3.21 21.96 -11.28
C ASP A 106 -3.49 20.44 -11.34
N ARG A 107 -2.81 19.72 -12.23
CA ARG A 107 -3.07 18.31 -12.50
C ARG A 107 -2.89 17.41 -11.28
N ASP A 108 -1.78 17.62 -10.56
CA ASP A 108 -1.40 16.74 -9.46
C ASP A 108 -2.28 17.02 -8.22
N LEU A 109 -2.56 18.30 -7.95
CA LEU A 109 -3.50 18.67 -6.88
C LEU A 109 -4.92 18.22 -7.18
N ASN A 110 -5.37 18.32 -8.42
CA ASN A 110 -6.69 17.83 -8.84
C ASN A 110 -6.80 16.32 -8.65
N ALA A 111 -5.77 15.55 -9.04
CA ALA A 111 -5.70 14.10 -8.83
C ALA A 111 -5.79 13.73 -7.35
N ALA A 112 -5.02 14.40 -6.49
CA ALA A 112 -5.04 14.17 -5.05
C ALA A 112 -6.42 14.41 -4.42
N ILE A 113 -7.10 15.48 -4.85
CA ILE A 113 -8.45 15.79 -4.38
C ILE A 113 -9.47 14.76 -4.87
N ASN A 114 -9.37 14.31 -6.14
CA ASN A 114 -10.25 13.28 -6.68
C ASN A 114 -10.08 11.95 -5.95
N LEU A 115 -8.85 11.54 -5.62
CA LEU A 115 -8.57 10.36 -4.81
C LEU A 115 -9.15 10.49 -3.40
N LYS A 116 -9.00 11.66 -2.77
CA LYS A 116 -9.62 11.93 -1.46
C LYS A 116 -11.15 11.81 -1.54
N ASN A 117 -11.77 12.36 -2.58
CA ASN A 117 -13.22 12.29 -2.79
C ASN A 117 -13.70 10.86 -3.08
N LEU A 118 -12.90 10.06 -3.78
CA LEU A 118 -13.16 8.63 -3.99
C LEU A 118 -13.26 7.90 -2.65
N ALA A 119 -12.31 8.10 -1.76
CA ALA A 119 -12.34 7.51 -0.43
C ALA A 119 -13.55 7.92 0.41
N ALA A 120 -14.00 9.16 0.26
CA ALA A 120 -15.18 9.66 0.97
C ALA A 120 -16.50 9.01 0.49
N LYS A 121 -16.53 8.51 -0.74
CA LYS A 121 -17.71 7.84 -1.34
C LYS A 121 -17.76 6.34 -1.04
N LEU A 122 -16.65 5.74 -0.66
CA LEU A 122 -16.62 4.31 -0.33
C LEU A 122 -17.23 4.04 1.05
N PRO A 123 -18.05 2.98 1.19
CA PRO A 123 -18.59 2.61 2.48
C PRO A 123 -17.43 2.23 3.42
N ARG A 124 -17.30 2.95 4.51
CA ARG A 124 -16.31 2.65 5.55
C ARG A 124 -16.79 1.46 6.35
N VAL A 125 -16.06 0.36 6.29
CA VAL A 125 -16.22 -0.73 7.25
C VAL A 125 -15.42 -0.31 8.49
N PRO A 126 -16.06 -0.11 9.66
CA PRO A 126 -15.35 0.18 10.90
C PRO A 126 -14.45 -1.02 11.18
N ARG A 127 -13.14 -0.91 10.95
CA ARG A 127 -12.19 -1.88 11.49
C ARG A 127 -12.21 -1.71 13.00
N LYS A 128 -12.85 -2.64 13.71
CA LYS A 128 -12.50 -2.89 15.10
C LYS A 128 -11.03 -3.30 15.08
N VAL A 129 -10.16 -2.40 15.47
CA VAL A 129 -8.80 -2.75 15.85
C VAL A 129 -8.98 -3.52 17.16
N THR A 130 -9.15 -4.83 17.06
CA THR A 130 -8.86 -5.68 18.21
C THR A 130 -7.34 -5.56 18.38
N PRO A 131 -6.84 -5.13 19.54
CA PRO A 131 -5.43 -5.25 19.84
C PRO A 131 -5.12 -6.72 19.59
N VAL A 132 -4.14 -7.00 18.74
CA VAL A 132 -3.55 -8.33 18.67
C VAL A 132 -2.85 -8.47 20.01
N GLU A 133 -3.59 -9.00 20.95
CA GLU A 133 -3.06 -9.48 22.21
C GLU A 133 -1.97 -10.48 21.83
N SER A 134 -0.80 -10.21 22.32
CA SER A 134 0.47 -10.85 21.98
C SER A 134 0.47 -12.32 22.41
N ASP A 135 -0.29 -13.16 21.72
CA ASP A 135 -0.19 -14.63 21.84
C ASP A 135 0.75 -15.24 20.79
N ILE A 136 1.79 -14.50 20.44
CA ILE A 136 2.98 -15.13 19.89
C ILE A 136 3.91 -15.48 21.06
N ARG A 137 3.50 -16.41 21.87
CA ARG A 137 4.48 -17.26 22.54
C ARG A 137 5.15 -18.07 21.45
N PRO A 138 6.45 -17.95 21.23
CA PRO A 138 7.14 -18.94 20.43
C PRO A 138 7.06 -20.24 21.22
N THR A 139 6.26 -21.17 20.74
CA THR A 139 6.29 -22.55 21.22
C THR A 139 7.61 -23.18 20.80
N ALA A 140 8.67 -22.83 21.54
CA ALA A 140 9.97 -23.49 21.45
C ALA A 140 9.96 -24.90 22.04
N VAL A 141 8.78 -25.53 22.20
CA VAL A 141 8.65 -26.85 22.86
C VAL A 141 8.29 -27.97 21.89
N SER A 142 7.98 -27.71 20.61
CA SER A 142 7.61 -28.80 19.70
C SER A 142 8.73 -29.33 18.81
N LEU A 143 9.94 -28.75 18.83
CA LEU A 143 11.08 -29.26 18.05
C LEU A 143 11.98 -30.26 18.82
N ALA A 144 11.80 -30.44 20.13
CA ALA A 144 12.61 -31.34 20.92
C ALA A 144 12.00 -32.75 21.04
N ALA A 145 10.78 -33.00 20.61
CA ALA A 145 10.09 -34.28 20.74
C ALA A 145 10.20 -35.19 19.50
N SER A 146 10.70 -34.68 18.37
CA SER A 146 10.82 -35.49 17.15
C SER A 146 12.21 -36.08 16.89
N LEU A 147 13.16 -35.93 17.82
CA LEU A 147 14.53 -36.43 17.65
C LEU A 147 14.88 -37.58 18.58
N LYS A 148 13.88 -38.25 19.21
CA LYS A 148 14.09 -39.46 20.02
C LYS A 148 13.16 -40.59 19.62
N GLN A 149 13.33 -41.09 18.42
CA GLN A 149 12.95 -42.47 18.06
C GLN A 149 13.95 -42.97 17.01
N GLU A 150 15.11 -43.41 17.50
CA GLU A 150 15.89 -44.38 16.78
C GLU A 150 15.27 -45.77 17.08
N PRO A 151 14.95 -46.58 16.05
CA PRO A 151 14.56 -47.94 16.29
C PRO A 151 15.81 -48.77 16.65
N SER A 152 15.79 -49.36 17.82
CA SER A 152 16.71 -50.37 18.28
C SER A 152 16.85 -51.48 17.25
N ALA A 153 18.10 -51.74 16.85
CA ALA A 153 18.48 -52.90 16.08
C ALA A 153 18.28 -54.16 16.92
N GLU A 154 17.29 -54.99 16.61
CA GLU A 154 17.21 -56.35 17.05
C GLU A 154 18.08 -57.25 16.18
N SER A 155 19.07 -57.81 16.81
CA SER A 155 19.89 -58.90 16.37
C SER A 155 19.09 -60.20 16.26
N HIS A 156 19.09 -60.82 15.10
CA HIS A 156 18.90 -62.25 14.89
C HIS A 156 19.81 -62.59 13.71
N GLY A 157 20.79 -63.34 13.81
CA GLY A 157 21.02 -64.66 14.42
C GLY A 157 20.81 -65.73 13.37
N ARG A 158 21.95 -66.19 12.84
CA ARG A 158 22.23 -67.54 12.29
C ARG A 158 21.57 -67.94 10.94
N PHE A 159 22.35 -68.39 10.09
CA PHE A 159 22.60 -69.77 9.57
C PHE A 159 23.15 -69.72 8.14
N TRP A 160 24.27 -70.41 8.04
CA TRP A 160 24.99 -71.05 6.89
C TRP A 160 25.83 -70.20 6.00
#